data_c315ae421d61a6f07e0a478aaf6d733e
#
_entry.id   c315ae421d61a6f07e0a478aaf6d733e
#
_cell.length_a   1.000
_cell.length_b   1.000
_cell.length_c   1.000
_cell.angle_alpha   90.00
_cell.angle_beta   90.00
_cell.angle_gamma   90.00
#
_symmetry.space_group_name_H-M   'P 1'
#
loop_
_entity.id
_entity.type
_entity.pdbx_description
1 polymer ?
#
loop_
_entity_poly.entity_id
_entity_poly.type
_entity_poly.pdbx_seq_one_letter_code
_entity_poly.pdbx_strand_id
1 'polypeptide(L)'
;FVPPLSWLERVPSFKDQQQKIKGRDLATYGFLGYPVLQSADILIYRASQVPVGEDQVPHIELTREIARRFNRVFGKDAIFEEKAEQALVKLGKKAADQFRRARRAWLQEGNADALAQMNVLIDKAAGLGDEERERLHGYSEGAGRSILPEPQALLTPASKYPGVDGQK
;
A
#
# COMPACT_ATOMS: atom_id res chain seq x y z
N PHE A 1 4.36 -12.69 -9.17
CA PHE A 1 4.05 -11.27 -9.33
C PHE A 1 5.32 -10.50 -9.70
N VAL A 2 5.36 -9.84 -10.87
CA VAL A 2 6.51 -9.05 -11.32
C VAL A 2 6.01 -7.66 -11.70
N PRO A 3 6.54 -6.58 -11.11
CA PRO A 3 6.20 -5.22 -11.54
C PRO A 3 6.67 -4.98 -12.98
N PRO A 4 5.93 -4.23 -13.80
CA PRO A 4 6.36 -3.88 -15.15
C PRO A 4 7.66 -3.07 -15.13
N LEU A 5 8.55 -3.31 -16.09
CA LEU A 5 9.82 -2.56 -16.23
C LEU A 5 9.60 -1.04 -16.27
N SER A 6 8.52 -0.60 -16.93
CA SER A 6 8.15 0.81 -17.01
C SER A 6 7.87 1.50 -15.66
N TRP A 7 7.62 0.74 -14.60
CA TRP A 7 7.51 1.31 -13.25
C TRP A 7 8.88 1.66 -12.69
N LEU A 8 9.87 0.81 -12.92
CA LEU A 8 11.25 1.00 -12.46
C LEU A 8 11.94 2.15 -13.19
N GLU A 9 11.72 2.27 -14.49
CA GLU A 9 12.25 3.35 -15.31
C GLU A 9 11.69 4.73 -14.96
N ARG A 10 10.53 4.79 -14.30
CA ARG A 10 9.93 6.04 -13.82
C ARG A 10 10.45 6.51 -12.47
N VAL A 11 11.15 5.67 -11.73
CA VAL A 11 11.72 6.06 -10.43
C VAL A 11 12.75 7.18 -10.66
N PRO A 12 12.57 8.38 -10.08
CA PRO A 12 13.44 9.54 -10.35
C PRO A 12 14.91 9.27 -10.09
N SER A 13 15.24 8.50 -9.04
CA SER A 13 16.62 8.12 -8.71
C SER A 13 17.35 7.39 -9.85
N PHE A 14 16.64 6.62 -10.68
CA PHE A 14 17.22 5.98 -11.85
C PHE A 14 17.66 7.02 -12.89
N LYS A 15 16.80 7.98 -13.21
CA LYS A 15 17.07 9.03 -14.20
C LYS A 15 18.20 9.97 -13.74
N ASP A 16 18.18 10.36 -12.47
CA ASP A 16 19.19 11.25 -11.90
C ASP A 16 20.58 10.61 -11.87
N GLN A 17 20.66 9.33 -11.55
CA GLN A 17 21.92 8.60 -11.55
C GLN A 17 22.42 8.31 -12.96
N GLN A 18 21.52 8.04 -13.92
CA GLN A 18 21.88 7.87 -15.32
C GLN A 18 22.52 9.14 -15.91
N GLN A 19 22.12 10.33 -15.43
CA GLN A 19 22.73 11.60 -15.82
C GLN A 19 24.09 11.86 -15.12
N LYS A 20 24.25 11.42 -13.88
CA LYS A 20 25.46 11.67 -13.06
C LYS A 20 26.60 10.70 -13.39
N ILE A 21 26.32 9.47 -13.71
CA ILE A 21 27.33 8.42 -13.97
C ILE A 21 27.52 8.26 -15.46
N LYS A 22 28.42 9.10 -16.03
CA LYS A 22 28.84 8.97 -17.42
C LYS A 22 29.78 7.78 -17.58
N GLY A 23 29.51 6.92 -18.60
CA GLY A 23 30.43 5.85 -19.01
C GLY A 23 30.18 4.47 -18.39
N ARG A 24 29.11 4.27 -17.62
CA ARG A 24 28.63 2.95 -17.20
C ARG A 24 27.21 2.72 -17.67
N ASP A 25 26.96 1.52 -18.19
CA ASP A 25 25.59 1.08 -18.47
C ASP A 25 24.88 0.79 -17.11
N LEU A 26 23.96 1.66 -16.74
CA LEU A 26 23.15 1.51 -15.52
C LEU A 26 21.90 0.67 -15.76
N ALA A 27 21.65 0.23 -16.99
CA ALA A 27 20.52 -0.65 -17.32
C ALA A 27 20.80 -2.12 -16.88
N THR A 28 21.55 -2.29 -15.79
CA THR A 28 21.79 -3.61 -15.21
C THR A 28 20.60 -4.04 -14.36
N TYR A 29 20.35 -5.35 -14.31
CA TYR A 29 19.29 -5.91 -13.47
C TYR A 29 19.41 -5.49 -11.99
N GLY A 30 20.62 -5.47 -11.44
CA GLY A 30 20.86 -5.06 -10.07
C GLY A 30 20.48 -3.61 -9.82
N PHE A 31 20.80 -2.72 -10.75
CA PHE A 31 20.50 -1.29 -10.61
C PHE A 31 19.02 -0.97 -10.81
N LEU A 32 18.36 -1.60 -11.77
CA LEU A 32 16.92 -1.45 -11.97
C LEU A 32 16.10 -2.19 -10.92
N GLY A 33 16.63 -3.28 -10.40
CA GLY A 33 15.91 -4.19 -9.50
C GLY A 33 15.97 -3.83 -8.02
N TYR A 34 16.94 -3.02 -7.55
CA TYR A 34 17.09 -2.75 -6.12
C TYR A 34 15.87 -2.09 -5.46
N PRO A 35 15.09 -1.20 -6.11
CA PRO A 35 13.88 -0.66 -5.48
C PRO A 35 12.81 -1.73 -5.25
N VAL A 36 12.80 -2.78 -6.09
CA VAL A 36 11.89 -3.93 -5.90
C VAL A 36 12.34 -4.80 -4.74
N LEU A 37 13.66 -5.02 -4.58
CA LEU A 37 14.21 -5.73 -3.43
C LEU A 37 13.89 -4.99 -2.13
N GLN A 38 14.11 -3.67 -2.09
CA GLN A 38 13.74 -2.82 -0.96
C GLN A 38 12.23 -2.92 -0.66
N SER A 39 11.40 -2.94 -1.69
CA SER A 39 9.95 -3.12 -1.52
C SER A 39 9.61 -4.47 -0.91
N ALA A 40 10.30 -5.53 -1.33
CA ALA A 40 10.10 -6.87 -0.77
C ALA A 40 10.47 -6.91 0.72
N ASP A 41 11.59 -6.29 1.11
CA ASP A 41 12.03 -6.21 2.51
C ASP A 41 11.03 -5.46 3.39
N ILE A 42 10.43 -4.39 2.88
CA ILE A 42 9.40 -3.63 3.61
C ILE A 42 8.11 -4.44 3.75
N LEU A 43 7.65 -5.04 2.65
CA LEU A 43 6.35 -5.69 2.59
C LEU A 43 6.32 -7.04 3.32
N ILE A 44 7.45 -7.79 3.38
CA ILE A 44 7.51 -9.06 4.09
C ILE A 44 7.24 -8.89 5.60
N TYR A 45 7.63 -7.75 6.16
CA TYR A 45 7.38 -7.40 7.55
C TYR A 45 6.05 -6.65 7.75
N ARG A 46 5.29 -6.42 6.68
CA ARG A 46 4.02 -5.68 6.72
C ARG A 46 4.17 -4.30 7.39
N ALA A 47 5.28 -3.63 7.15
CA ALA A 47 5.55 -2.31 7.72
C ALA A 47 4.53 -1.29 7.19
N SER A 48 3.86 -0.57 8.10
CA SER A 48 2.94 0.52 7.75
C SER A 48 3.63 1.89 7.65
N GLN A 49 4.80 2.03 8.31
CA GLN A 49 5.60 3.25 8.32
C GLN A 49 7.07 2.90 8.16
N VAL A 50 7.78 3.65 7.33
CA VAL A 50 9.20 3.40 7.04
C VAL A 50 9.98 4.70 7.17
N PRO A 51 10.91 4.80 8.13
CA PRO A 51 11.80 5.96 8.25
C PRO A 51 12.75 5.99 7.04
N VAL A 52 12.69 7.07 6.26
CA VAL A 52 13.52 7.22 5.06
C VAL A 52 13.96 8.67 4.84
N GLY A 53 15.02 8.86 4.07
CA GLY A 53 15.38 10.16 3.50
C GLY A 53 14.43 10.56 2.36
N GLU A 54 14.42 11.85 2.02
CA GLU A 54 13.59 12.40 0.93
C GLU A 54 13.84 11.70 -0.42
N ASP A 55 15.07 11.30 -0.69
CA ASP A 55 15.49 10.60 -1.90
C ASP A 55 14.86 9.20 -2.04
N GLN A 56 14.41 8.60 -0.92
CA GLN A 56 13.79 7.28 -0.87
C GLN A 56 12.25 7.31 -0.96
N VAL A 57 11.62 8.49 -0.92
CA VAL A 57 10.16 8.63 -1.04
C VAL A 57 9.63 7.96 -2.31
N PRO A 58 10.26 8.11 -3.49
CA PRO A 58 9.82 7.42 -4.70
C PRO A 58 9.84 5.88 -4.60
N HIS A 59 10.75 5.32 -3.81
CA HIS A 59 10.81 3.87 -3.56
C HIS A 59 9.66 3.41 -2.66
N ILE A 60 9.26 4.23 -1.69
CA ILE A 60 8.08 3.94 -0.85
C ILE A 60 6.81 4.03 -1.69
N GLU A 61 6.69 4.98 -2.61
CA GLU A 61 5.55 5.04 -3.54
C GLU A 61 5.51 3.82 -4.48
N LEU A 62 6.65 3.36 -4.98
CA LEU A 62 6.73 2.09 -5.72
C LEU A 62 6.26 0.92 -4.85
N THR A 63 6.69 0.86 -3.60
CA THR A 63 6.30 -0.19 -2.65
C THR A 63 4.79 -0.20 -2.41
N ARG A 64 4.17 0.97 -2.28
CA ARG A 64 2.71 1.13 -2.15
C ARG A 64 1.98 0.60 -3.38
N GLU A 65 2.47 0.93 -4.56
CA GLU A 65 1.87 0.46 -5.81
C GLU A 65 1.99 -1.08 -5.96
N ILE A 66 3.13 -1.65 -5.53
CA ILE A 66 3.31 -3.11 -5.47
C ILE A 66 2.31 -3.73 -4.50
N ALA A 67 2.12 -3.16 -3.30
CA ALA A 67 1.15 -3.63 -2.32
C ALA A 67 -0.29 -3.59 -2.86
N ARG A 68 -0.71 -2.48 -3.48
CA ARG A 68 -2.04 -2.34 -4.11
C ARG A 68 -2.27 -3.41 -5.16
N ARG A 69 -1.30 -3.59 -6.06
CA ARG A 69 -1.43 -4.59 -7.12
C ARG A 69 -1.46 -6.01 -6.58
N PHE A 70 -0.65 -6.30 -5.56
CA PHE A 70 -0.68 -7.59 -4.88
C PHE A 70 -2.06 -7.86 -4.27
N ASN A 71 -2.59 -6.92 -3.51
CA ASN A 71 -3.91 -7.01 -2.90
C ASN A 71 -5.01 -7.18 -3.95
N ARG A 72 -4.91 -6.47 -5.07
CA ARG A 72 -5.86 -6.59 -6.18
C ARG A 72 -5.84 -7.98 -6.82
N VAL A 73 -4.66 -8.58 -6.99
CA VAL A 73 -4.51 -9.89 -7.66
C VAL A 73 -4.85 -11.03 -6.72
N PHE A 74 -4.40 -10.96 -5.47
CA PHE A 74 -4.47 -12.06 -4.51
C PHE A 74 -5.53 -11.85 -3.41
N GLY A 75 -6.08 -10.67 -3.30
CA GLY A 75 -7.03 -10.32 -2.26
C GLY A 75 -8.45 -10.82 -2.49
N LYS A 76 -8.81 -11.20 -3.73
CA LYS A 76 -10.13 -11.73 -4.07
C LYS A 76 -10.05 -13.23 -4.36
N ASP A 77 -10.77 -14.02 -3.58
CA ASP A 77 -11.12 -15.40 -3.89
C ASP A 77 -12.57 -15.48 -4.41
N ALA A 78 -12.97 -16.65 -4.93
CA ALA A 78 -14.30 -16.86 -5.52
C ALA A 78 -15.48 -16.60 -4.54
N ILE A 79 -15.20 -16.66 -3.24
CA ILE A 79 -16.18 -16.48 -2.16
C ILE A 79 -15.89 -15.23 -1.32
N PHE A 80 -15.13 -14.27 -1.89
CA PHE A 80 -14.68 -13.06 -1.17
C PHE A 80 -15.87 -12.25 -0.62
N GLU A 81 -16.88 -12.00 -1.48
CA GLU A 81 -18.03 -11.19 -1.11
C GLU A 81 -18.94 -11.92 -0.10
N GLU A 82 -19.12 -13.22 -0.26
CA GLU A 82 -19.88 -14.04 0.68
C GLU A 82 -19.25 -14.01 2.08
N LYS A 83 -17.93 -14.23 2.15
CA LYS A 83 -17.19 -14.16 3.42
C LYS A 83 -17.19 -12.75 4.02
N ALA A 84 -17.19 -11.70 3.19
CA ALA A 84 -17.30 -10.32 3.67
C ALA A 84 -18.67 -10.07 4.30
N GLU A 85 -19.74 -10.52 3.66
CA GLU A 85 -21.10 -10.42 4.23
C GLU A 85 -21.26 -11.25 5.51
N GLN A 86 -20.66 -12.44 5.59
CA GLN A 86 -20.60 -13.22 6.83
C GLN A 86 -19.87 -12.48 7.95
N ALA A 87 -18.75 -11.83 7.63
CA ALA A 87 -18.01 -11.01 8.61
C ALA A 87 -18.82 -9.78 9.05
N LEU A 88 -19.61 -9.15 8.15
CA LEU A 88 -20.48 -8.04 8.50
C LEU A 88 -21.54 -8.41 9.55
N VAL A 89 -22.05 -9.64 9.51
CA VAL A 89 -23.02 -10.12 10.50
C VAL A 89 -22.44 -10.05 11.91
N LYS A 90 -21.14 -10.26 12.08
CA LYS A 90 -20.43 -10.18 13.38
C LYS A 90 -20.38 -8.75 13.95
N LEU A 91 -20.55 -7.71 13.12
CA LEU A 91 -20.66 -6.32 13.59
C LEU A 91 -21.99 -6.06 14.34
N GLY A 92 -22.96 -6.95 14.19
CA GLY A 92 -24.32 -6.74 14.65
C GLY A 92 -25.17 -5.97 13.63
N LYS A 93 -26.50 -6.19 13.65
CA LYS A 93 -27.46 -5.70 12.65
C LYS A 93 -27.34 -4.19 12.38
N LYS A 94 -27.28 -3.37 13.43
CA LYS A 94 -27.23 -1.89 13.29
C LYS A 94 -25.95 -1.43 12.58
N ALA A 95 -24.80 -1.96 12.99
CA ALA A 95 -23.50 -1.59 12.40
C ALA A 95 -23.36 -2.13 10.96
N ALA A 96 -23.82 -3.33 10.68
CA ALA A 96 -23.85 -3.89 9.33
C ALA A 96 -24.71 -3.06 8.36
N ASP A 97 -25.90 -2.61 8.80
CA ASP A 97 -26.77 -1.76 7.97
C ASP A 97 -26.16 -0.37 7.75
N GLN A 98 -25.47 0.19 8.77
CA GLN A 98 -24.72 1.44 8.64
C GLN A 98 -23.56 1.27 7.64
N PHE A 99 -22.81 0.19 7.75
CA PHE A 99 -21.71 -0.13 6.83
C PHE A 99 -22.18 -0.23 5.38
N ARG A 100 -23.25 -0.97 5.10
CA ARG A 100 -23.79 -1.12 3.73
C ARG A 100 -24.25 0.21 3.12
N ARG A 101 -24.85 1.09 3.93
CA ARG A 101 -25.22 2.46 3.49
C ARG A 101 -23.97 3.29 3.16
N ALA A 102 -22.98 3.29 4.06
CA ALA A 102 -21.75 4.02 3.87
C ALA A 102 -20.96 3.50 2.65
N ARG A 103 -20.91 2.16 2.46
CA ARG A 103 -20.26 1.54 1.29
C ARG A 103 -20.90 1.99 -0.01
N ARG A 104 -22.21 2.10 -0.06
CA ARG A 104 -22.92 2.58 -1.25
C ARG A 104 -22.57 4.04 -1.54
N ALA A 105 -22.56 4.91 -0.52
CA ALA A 105 -22.17 6.31 -0.67
C ALA A 105 -20.72 6.46 -1.13
N TRP A 106 -19.80 5.64 -0.61
CA TRP A 106 -18.41 5.62 -1.08
C TRP A 106 -18.28 5.18 -2.55
N LEU A 107 -18.87 4.04 -2.91
CA LEU A 107 -18.72 3.47 -4.26
C LEU A 107 -19.44 4.26 -5.35
N GLN A 108 -20.55 4.95 -5.04
CA GLN A 108 -21.33 5.69 -6.02
C GLN A 108 -20.99 7.16 -6.08
N GLU A 109 -20.62 7.78 -4.96
CA GLU A 109 -20.45 9.22 -4.81
C GLU A 109 -19.01 9.63 -4.47
N GLY A 110 -18.12 8.66 -4.18
CA GLY A 110 -16.75 8.94 -3.74
C GLY A 110 -16.65 9.61 -2.35
N ASN A 111 -17.66 9.41 -1.50
CA ASN A 111 -17.74 10.06 -0.19
C ASN A 111 -16.69 9.52 0.78
N ALA A 112 -15.60 10.28 0.97
CA ALA A 112 -14.47 9.90 1.84
C ALA A 112 -14.87 9.75 3.32
N ASP A 113 -15.83 10.54 3.82
CA ASP A 113 -16.32 10.41 5.19
C ASP A 113 -17.05 9.08 5.42
N ALA A 114 -17.74 8.58 4.38
CA ALA A 114 -18.37 7.28 4.43
C ALA A 114 -17.34 6.15 4.52
N LEU A 115 -16.22 6.26 3.81
CA LEU A 115 -15.10 5.30 3.94
C LEU A 115 -14.49 5.34 5.34
N ALA A 116 -14.24 6.52 5.88
CA ALA A 116 -13.72 6.69 7.24
C ALA A 116 -14.67 6.09 8.29
N GLN A 117 -15.98 6.27 8.16
CA GLN A 117 -16.98 5.66 9.04
C GLN A 117 -16.93 4.13 9.00
N MET A 118 -16.79 3.52 7.81
CA MET A 118 -16.66 2.05 7.70
C MET A 118 -15.41 1.55 8.41
N ASN A 119 -14.28 2.21 8.24
CA ASN A 119 -13.02 1.84 8.90
C ASN A 119 -13.16 1.88 10.42
N VAL A 120 -13.80 2.92 10.97
CA VAL A 120 -14.06 3.00 12.41
C VAL A 120 -14.96 1.86 12.91
N LEU A 121 -15.95 1.44 12.13
CA LEU A 121 -16.82 0.30 12.49
C LEU A 121 -16.04 -1.01 12.53
N ILE A 122 -15.14 -1.23 11.56
CA ILE A 122 -14.29 -2.43 11.49
C ILE A 122 -13.32 -2.45 12.68
N ASP A 123 -12.63 -1.34 12.95
CA ASP A 123 -11.58 -1.26 13.97
C ASP A 123 -12.13 -1.44 15.39
N LYS A 124 -13.34 -0.93 15.66
CA LYS A 124 -14.02 -1.07 16.95
C LYS A 124 -14.65 -2.44 17.20
N ALA A 125 -14.77 -3.29 16.19
CA ALA A 125 -15.43 -4.56 16.32
C ALA A 125 -14.54 -5.61 17.02
N ALA A 126 -14.85 -5.93 18.26
CA ALA A 126 -14.09 -6.90 19.05
C ALA A 126 -14.23 -8.38 18.56
N GLY A 127 -15.30 -8.68 17.81
CA GLY A 127 -15.61 -10.05 17.34
C GLY A 127 -14.99 -10.46 16.00
N LEU A 128 -14.19 -9.59 15.39
CA LEU A 128 -13.54 -9.87 14.10
C LEU A 128 -12.11 -10.38 14.32
N GLY A 129 -11.75 -11.46 13.61
CA GLY A 129 -10.35 -11.88 13.44
C GLY A 129 -9.61 -11.00 12.43
N ASP A 130 -8.27 -11.11 12.39
CA ASP A 130 -7.42 -10.28 11.53
C ASP A 130 -7.77 -10.44 10.04
N GLU A 131 -7.98 -11.68 9.59
CA GLU A 131 -8.38 -11.97 8.20
C GLU A 131 -9.73 -11.35 7.83
N GLU A 132 -10.68 -11.34 8.77
CA GLU A 132 -12.00 -10.74 8.56
C GLU A 132 -11.92 -9.21 8.50
N ARG A 133 -11.06 -8.59 9.32
CA ARG A 133 -10.77 -7.15 9.26
C ARG A 133 -10.16 -6.77 7.91
N GLU A 134 -9.09 -7.47 7.49
CA GLU A 134 -8.45 -7.26 6.19
C GLU A 134 -9.46 -7.40 5.04
N ARG A 135 -10.36 -8.38 5.14
CA ARG A 135 -11.42 -8.61 4.15
C ARG A 135 -12.42 -7.47 4.14
N LEU A 136 -12.89 -7.00 5.28
CA LEU A 136 -13.85 -5.91 5.37
C LEU A 136 -13.27 -4.56 4.94
N HIS A 137 -12.00 -4.27 5.25
CA HIS A 137 -11.31 -3.09 4.72
C HIS A 137 -11.27 -3.12 3.18
N GLY A 138 -10.83 -4.23 2.58
CA GLY A 138 -10.86 -4.36 1.13
C GLY A 138 -12.27 -4.31 0.54
N TYR A 139 -13.25 -4.91 1.21
CA TYR A 139 -14.65 -4.89 0.78
C TYR A 139 -15.24 -3.47 0.85
N SER A 140 -14.90 -2.66 1.87
CA SER A 140 -15.33 -1.27 1.97
C SER A 140 -14.90 -0.43 0.76
N GLU A 141 -13.70 -0.64 0.27
CA GLU A 141 -13.11 0.07 -0.87
C GLU A 141 -13.53 -0.49 -2.24
N GLY A 142 -14.27 -1.61 -2.28
CA GLY A 142 -14.56 -2.34 -3.53
C GLY A 142 -13.36 -3.12 -4.07
N ALA A 143 -12.31 -3.25 -3.26
CA ALA A 143 -11.09 -3.99 -3.56
C ALA A 143 -11.13 -5.43 -3.03
N GLY A 144 -10.04 -6.18 -3.14
CA GLY A 144 -9.83 -7.45 -2.47
C GLY A 144 -9.33 -7.25 -1.03
N ARG A 145 -9.12 -8.35 -0.29
CA ARG A 145 -8.54 -8.33 1.06
C ARG A 145 -7.23 -7.54 1.09
N SER A 146 -7.09 -6.64 2.05
CA SER A 146 -5.87 -5.86 2.26
C SER A 146 -4.81 -6.74 2.95
N ILE A 147 -4.14 -7.59 2.16
CA ILE A 147 -3.14 -8.53 2.65
C ILE A 147 -1.85 -7.81 3.03
N LEU A 148 -1.41 -6.88 2.17
CA LEU A 148 -0.21 -6.07 2.41
C LEU A 148 -0.62 -4.62 2.70
N PRO A 149 -0.12 -4.01 3.79
CA PRO A 149 -0.34 -2.60 4.06
C PRO A 149 0.35 -1.74 3.00
N GLU A 150 -0.18 -0.54 2.79
CA GLU A 150 0.48 0.49 1.98
C GLU A 150 1.39 1.32 2.88
N PRO A 151 2.72 1.14 2.82
CA PRO A 151 3.62 1.83 3.72
C PRO A 151 3.65 3.33 3.45
N GLN A 152 3.85 4.10 4.52
CA GLN A 152 4.05 5.55 4.45
C GLN A 152 5.49 5.91 4.78
N ALA A 153 6.06 6.85 4.03
CA ALA A 153 7.37 7.40 4.34
C ALA A 153 7.29 8.25 5.61
N LEU A 154 8.15 7.96 6.58
CA LEU A 154 8.39 8.79 7.75
C LEU A 154 9.62 9.64 7.50
N LEU A 155 9.42 10.93 7.21
CA LEU A 155 10.50 11.88 7.03
C LEU A 155 10.88 12.51 8.38
N THR A 156 12.16 12.49 8.71
CA THR A 156 12.67 13.22 9.86
C THR A 156 13.01 14.67 9.48
N PRO A 157 12.96 15.64 10.42
CA PRO A 157 13.39 17.01 10.15
C PRO A 157 14.84 17.12 9.63
N ALA A 158 15.67 16.11 9.91
CA ALA A 158 17.06 16.00 9.45
C ALA A 158 17.20 14.97 8.31
N SER A 159 16.28 14.99 7.35
CA SER A 159 16.23 14.03 6.24
C SER A 159 17.38 14.14 5.24
N LYS A 160 18.22 15.17 5.35
CA LYS A 160 19.39 15.42 4.48
C LYS A 160 20.67 15.41 5.29
N TYR A 161 21.44 14.34 5.16
CA TYR A 161 22.81 14.29 5.69
C TYR A 161 23.79 14.61 4.58
N PRO A 162 24.79 15.49 4.81
CA PRO A 162 25.88 15.70 3.86
C PRO A 162 26.70 14.41 3.73
N GLY A 163 27.13 14.11 2.52
CA GLY A 163 28.12 13.04 2.29
C GLY A 163 29.44 13.32 3.01
N VAL A 164 30.31 12.30 3.10
CA VAL A 164 31.66 12.44 3.74
C VAL A 164 32.51 13.48 3.00
N ASP A 165 32.19 13.77 1.74
CA ASP A 165 32.79 14.80 0.89
C ASP A 165 32.14 16.19 1.05
N GLY A 166 31.16 16.36 1.94
CA GLY A 166 30.44 17.59 2.17
C GLY A 166 29.46 17.97 1.04
N GLN A 167 29.31 17.13 0.02
CA GLN A 167 28.35 17.32 -1.06
C GLN A 167 27.04 16.54 -0.79
N LYS A 168 25.94 17.03 -1.32
CA LYS A 168 24.63 16.36 -1.26
C LYS A 168 24.42 15.47 -2.47
#